data_cdd8dd3752469a786eedc06f48f9597b
#
_entry.id   cdd8dd3752469a786eedc06f48f9597b
#
_cell.length_a   1.000
_cell.length_b   1.000
_cell.length_c   1.000
_cell.angle_alpha   90.00
_cell.angle_beta   90.00
_cell.angle_gamma   90.00
#
_symmetry.space_group_name_H-M   'P 1'
#
loop_
_entity.id
_entity.type
_entity.pdbx_description
1 polymer ?
#
loop_
_entity_poly.entity_id
_entity_poly.type
_entity_poly.pdbx_seq_one_letter_code
_entity_poly.pdbx_strand_id
1 'polypeptide(L)'
;MNHTIKKYINDEIKVILLDEVDSTNSYCKEIGKKEFINTLVVAKSQTGGRGRLGRSFISKKDKGIYMSLLLNPQMKLSEVSKVTCVVATSITKVLSNYIDKTLFIKWVN
;
A
#
# COMPACT_ATOMS: atom_id res chain seq x y z
N MET A 1 7.59 11.30 15.60
CA MET A 1 7.17 12.19 14.51
C MET A 1 7.46 11.57 13.16
N ASN A 2 6.52 11.65 12.27
CA ASN A 2 6.70 11.08 10.95
C ASN A 2 7.52 11.97 10.04
N HIS A 3 8.49 11.39 9.39
CA HIS A 3 9.17 11.98 8.28
C HIS A 3 8.41 11.69 7.02
N THR A 4 8.07 12.72 6.27
CA THR A 4 7.38 12.54 5.01
C THR A 4 8.30 12.92 3.87
N ILE A 5 8.59 11.97 3.01
CA ILE A 5 9.36 12.20 1.80
C ILE A 5 8.41 12.05 0.62
N LYS A 6 8.31 13.09 -0.20
CA LYS A 6 7.44 13.07 -1.39
C LYS A 6 8.30 12.90 -2.62
N LYS A 7 7.94 11.92 -3.44
CA LYS A 7 8.67 11.59 -4.64
C LYS A 7 7.70 11.14 -5.71
N TYR A 8 8.05 11.32 -6.96
CA TYR A 8 7.23 10.85 -8.06
C TYR A 8 7.95 9.76 -8.83
N ILE A 9 7.22 8.71 -9.19
CA ILE A 9 7.70 7.66 -10.08
C ILE A 9 7.12 7.95 -11.45
N ASN A 10 7.97 8.21 -12.42
CA ASN A 10 7.57 8.53 -13.80
C ASN A 10 6.59 9.70 -13.88
N ASP A 11 6.65 10.63 -12.92
CA ASP A 11 5.76 11.78 -12.82
C ASP A 11 4.27 11.41 -12.73
N GLU A 12 3.96 10.14 -12.49
CA GLU A 12 2.58 9.66 -12.44
C GLU A 12 2.13 9.26 -11.03
N ILE A 13 3.05 8.79 -10.21
CA ILE A 13 2.71 8.31 -8.86
C ILE A 13 3.53 9.07 -7.83
N LYS A 14 2.83 9.72 -6.93
CA LYS A 14 3.45 10.36 -5.78
C LYS A 14 3.77 9.31 -4.73
N VAL A 15 4.97 9.36 -4.16
CA VAL A 15 5.39 8.43 -3.11
C VAL A 15 5.56 9.19 -1.81
N ILE A 16 4.94 8.69 -0.75
CA ILE A 16 5.06 9.24 0.60
C ILE A 16 5.65 8.16 1.49
N LEU A 17 6.78 8.47 2.12
CA LEU A 17 7.46 7.57 3.04
C LEU A 17 7.25 8.07 4.47
N LEU A 18 6.78 7.19 5.35
CA LEU A 18 6.51 7.49 6.75
C LEU A 18 7.31 6.56 7.64
N ASP A 19 7.79 7.07 8.77
CA ASP A 19 8.44 6.21 9.76
C ASP A 19 7.40 5.37 10.50
N GLU A 20 6.32 6.00 10.93
CA GLU A 20 5.26 5.33 11.63
C GLU A 20 3.93 6.02 11.33
N VAL A 21 2.89 5.24 11.26
CA VAL A 21 1.53 5.72 11.01
C VAL A 21 0.56 4.77 11.70
N ASP A 22 -0.67 5.22 11.96
CA ASP A 22 -1.70 4.32 12.47
C ASP A 22 -1.99 3.22 11.44
N SER A 23 -2.27 3.62 10.21
CA SER A 23 -2.53 2.68 9.11
C SER A 23 -2.28 3.40 7.78
N THR A 24 -1.56 2.75 6.88
CA THR A 24 -1.33 3.32 5.54
C THR A 24 -2.65 3.49 4.79
N ASN A 25 -3.61 2.58 5.01
CA ASN A 25 -4.94 2.70 4.40
C ASN A 25 -5.70 3.93 4.91
N SER A 26 -5.67 4.15 6.23
CA SER A 26 -6.32 5.31 6.82
C SER A 26 -5.68 6.61 6.34
N TYR A 27 -4.37 6.60 6.22
CA TYR A 27 -3.63 7.74 5.70
C TYR A 27 -4.05 8.07 4.27
N CYS A 28 -4.13 7.04 3.42
CA CYS A 28 -4.58 7.21 2.03
C CYS A 28 -5.99 7.79 1.96
N LYS A 29 -6.90 7.35 2.82
CA LYS A 29 -8.26 7.87 2.86
C LYS A 29 -8.29 9.35 3.21
N GLU A 30 -7.44 9.76 4.14
CA GLU A 30 -7.39 11.16 4.55
C GLU A 30 -6.80 12.06 3.48
N ILE A 31 -5.68 11.67 2.87
CA ILE A 31 -5.09 12.49 1.81
C ILE A 31 -5.96 12.51 0.56
N GLY A 32 -6.69 11.44 0.27
CA GLY A 32 -7.58 11.36 -0.88
C GLY A 32 -8.77 12.32 -0.79
N LYS A 33 -9.14 12.72 0.43
CA LYS A 33 -10.19 13.73 0.64
C LYS A 33 -9.75 15.12 0.20
N LYS A 34 -8.44 15.37 0.26
CA LYS A 34 -7.87 16.67 -0.09
C LYS A 34 -7.45 16.72 -1.55
N GLU A 35 -6.82 15.66 -2.00
CA GLU A 35 -6.28 15.58 -3.35
C GLU A 35 -6.28 14.12 -3.79
N PHE A 36 -7.13 13.79 -4.74
CA PHE A 36 -7.27 12.41 -5.20
C PHE A 36 -6.38 12.16 -6.42
N ILE A 37 -5.10 11.98 -6.16
CA ILE A 37 -4.11 11.63 -7.18
C ILE A 37 -3.46 10.30 -6.83
N ASN A 38 -2.92 9.63 -7.82
CA ASN A 38 -2.24 8.35 -7.60
C ASN A 38 -1.10 8.51 -6.62
N THR A 39 -1.18 7.83 -5.48
CA THR A 39 -0.21 7.97 -4.39
C THR A 39 0.10 6.62 -3.78
N LEU A 40 1.37 6.34 -3.60
CA LEU A 40 1.84 5.17 -2.86
C LEU A 40 2.31 5.65 -1.49
N VAL A 41 1.70 5.11 -0.44
CA VAL A 41 2.10 5.41 0.94
C VAL A 41 2.80 4.18 1.50
N VAL A 42 4.02 4.36 1.97
CA VAL A 42 4.83 3.30 2.57
C VAL A 42 5.20 3.70 3.99
N ALA A 43 5.03 2.82 4.94
CA ALA A 43 5.41 3.06 6.33
C ALA A 43 6.34 1.96 6.83
N LYS A 44 7.24 2.33 7.72
CA LYS A 44 8.14 1.35 8.35
C LYS A 44 7.43 0.54 9.42
N SER A 45 6.41 1.12 10.04
CA SER A 45 5.58 0.43 11.04
C SER A 45 4.19 1.03 11.09
N GLN A 46 3.24 0.26 11.60
CA GLN A 46 1.88 0.70 11.82
C GLN A 46 1.47 0.41 13.25
N THR A 47 0.79 1.36 13.88
CA THR A 47 0.25 1.20 15.23
C THR A 47 -1.18 0.67 15.23
N GLY A 48 -1.90 0.88 14.14
CA GLY A 48 -3.29 0.46 13.98
C GLY A 48 -3.52 -0.35 12.71
N GLY A 49 -2.59 -1.26 12.39
CA GLY A 49 -2.74 -2.13 11.23
C GLY A 49 -3.99 -2.98 11.35
N ARG A 50 -4.71 -3.15 10.25
CA ARG A 50 -5.98 -3.86 10.22
C ARG A 50 -5.97 -5.02 9.25
N GLY A 51 -6.53 -6.14 9.71
CA GLY A 51 -6.87 -7.27 8.87
C GLY A 51 -8.33 -7.17 8.45
N ARG A 52 -8.83 -8.24 7.89
CA ARG A 52 -10.25 -8.30 7.49
C ARG A 52 -11.16 -8.47 8.70
N LEU A 53 -12.40 -8.01 8.54
CA LEU A 53 -13.47 -8.17 9.55
C LEU A 53 -13.10 -7.55 10.91
N GLY A 54 -12.46 -6.38 10.89
CA GLY A 54 -12.14 -5.65 12.11
C GLY A 54 -10.98 -6.23 12.91
N ARG A 55 -10.26 -7.20 12.37
CA ARG A 55 -9.10 -7.77 13.07
C ARG A 55 -7.92 -6.82 13.04
N SER A 56 -7.09 -6.90 14.07
CA SER A 56 -5.83 -6.17 14.12
C SER A 56 -4.77 -6.92 13.33
N PHE A 57 -3.86 -6.16 12.74
CA PHE A 57 -2.70 -6.71 12.05
C PHE A 57 -1.44 -6.11 12.66
N ILE A 58 -0.57 -6.94 13.19
CA ILE A 58 0.66 -6.49 13.83
C ILE A 58 1.66 -6.04 12.75
N SER A 59 2.11 -4.79 12.85
CA SER A 59 2.94 -4.16 11.82
C SER A 59 4.19 -3.55 12.44
N LYS A 60 5.08 -4.42 12.93
CA LYS A 60 6.32 -4.01 13.59
C LYS A 60 7.34 -3.49 12.60
N LYS A 61 8.16 -2.54 13.07
CA LYS A 61 9.27 -2.01 12.29
C LYS A 61 10.23 -3.14 11.87
N ASP A 62 10.68 -3.08 10.64
CA ASP A 62 11.66 -4.01 10.05
C ASP A 62 11.17 -5.46 9.95
N LYS A 63 9.86 -5.69 10.06
CA LYS A 63 9.28 -7.02 9.96
C LYS A 63 8.42 -7.22 8.72
N GLY A 64 8.24 -6.18 7.92
CA GLY A 64 7.42 -6.27 6.72
C GLY A 64 7.43 -4.99 5.94
N ILE A 65 6.74 -5.03 4.82
CA ILE A 65 6.51 -3.86 3.99
C ILE A 65 5.04 -3.49 4.15
N TYR A 66 4.80 -2.30 4.68
CA TYR A 66 3.44 -1.81 4.91
C TYR A 66 3.19 -0.67 3.94
N MET A 67 2.28 -0.88 3.01
CA MET A 67 2.01 0.14 2.00
C MET A 67 0.57 0.07 1.51
N SER A 68 0.10 1.20 1.03
CA SER A 68 -1.20 1.33 0.41
C SER A 68 -1.07 2.19 -0.83
N LEU A 69 -1.83 1.85 -1.85
CA LEU A 69 -1.82 2.56 -3.11
C LEU A 69 -3.20 3.21 -3.31
N LEU A 70 -3.18 4.54 -3.36
CA LEU A 70 -4.37 5.31 -3.69
C LEU A 70 -4.38 5.52 -5.20
N LEU A 71 -5.39 4.95 -5.85
CA LEU A 71 -5.52 5.05 -7.29
C LEU A 71 -6.79 5.80 -7.68
N ASN A 72 -6.67 6.60 -8.71
CA ASN A 72 -7.80 7.27 -9.33
C ASN A 72 -7.89 6.80 -10.79
N PRO A 73 -8.31 5.55 -11.03
CA PRO A 73 -8.33 5.00 -12.37
C PRO A 73 -9.55 5.46 -13.15
N GLN A 74 -9.36 5.66 -14.44
CA GLN A 74 -10.44 5.93 -15.37
C GLN A 74 -11.00 4.62 -15.87
N MET A 75 -11.76 3.91 -15.02
CA MET A 75 -12.30 2.59 -15.37
C MET A 75 -13.68 2.35 -14.79
N LYS A 76 -14.36 1.36 -15.33
CA LYS A 76 -15.68 0.95 -14.85
C LYS A 76 -15.57 0.28 -13.49
N LEU A 77 -16.58 0.47 -12.66
CA LEU A 77 -16.62 -0.16 -11.33
C LEU A 77 -16.48 -1.69 -11.41
N SER A 78 -17.04 -2.30 -12.44
CA SER A 78 -16.96 -3.75 -12.64
C SER A 78 -15.52 -4.25 -12.87
N GLU A 79 -14.59 -3.37 -13.23
CA GLU A 79 -13.20 -3.72 -13.48
C GLU A 79 -12.28 -3.45 -12.31
N VAL A 80 -12.78 -2.80 -11.26
CA VAL A 80 -11.96 -2.40 -10.10
C VAL A 80 -11.36 -3.61 -9.40
N SER A 81 -12.08 -4.72 -9.31
CA SER A 81 -11.57 -5.94 -8.67
C SER A 81 -10.34 -6.50 -9.38
N LYS A 82 -10.20 -6.27 -10.67
CA LYS A 82 -9.04 -6.73 -11.43
C LYS A 82 -7.76 -5.97 -11.04
N VAL A 83 -7.92 -4.74 -10.57
CA VAL A 83 -6.77 -3.92 -10.15
C VAL A 83 -6.04 -4.58 -8.98
N THR A 84 -6.77 -5.12 -8.02
CA THR A 84 -6.17 -5.81 -6.88
C THR A 84 -5.30 -6.98 -7.35
N CYS A 85 -5.78 -7.76 -8.30
CA CYS A 85 -5.02 -8.89 -8.86
C CYS A 85 -3.76 -8.42 -9.57
N VAL A 86 -3.87 -7.37 -10.38
CA VAL A 86 -2.73 -6.82 -11.12
C VAL A 86 -1.68 -6.28 -10.17
N VAL A 87 -2.09 -5.52 -9.16
CA VAL A 87 -1.16 -4.94 -8.17
C VAL A 87 -0.45 -6.04 -7.41
N ALA A 88 -1.18 -7.01 -6.87
CA ALA A 88 -0.59 -8.11 -6.10
C ALA A 88 0.39 -8.93 -6.94
N THR A 89 0.01 -9.25 -8.18
CA THR A 89 0.86 -9.99 -9.10
C THR A 89 2.13 -9.23 -9.45
N SER A 90 2.01 -7.93 -9.70
CA SER A 90 3.14 -7.06 -10.03
C SER A 90 4.12 -6.97 -8.87
N ILE A 91 3.63 -6.81 -7.65
CA ILE A 91 4.47 -6.75 -6.46
C ILE A 91 5.19 -8.08 -6.26
N THR A 92 4.49 -9.20 -6.39
CA THR A 92 5.09 -10.53 -6.26
C THR A 92 6.19 -10.74 -7.28
N LYS A 93 5.95 -10.34 -8.52
CA LYS A 93 6.92 -10.47 -9.60
C LYS A 93 8.19 -9.66 -9.32
N VAL A 94 8.05 -8.44 -8.83
CA VAL A 94 9.20 -7.60 -8.49
C VAL A 94 9.96 -8.18 -7.30
N LEU A 95 9.26 -8.56 -6.24
CA LEU A 95 9.89 -9.09 -5.04
C LEU A 95 10.63 -10.39 -5.31
N SER A 96 10.18 -11.20 -6.25
CA SER A 96 10.85 -12.46 -6.59
C SER A 96 12.28 -12.26 -7.06
N ASN A 97 12.62 -11.05 -7.53
CA ASN A 97 14.00 -10.72 -7.94
C ASN A 97 14.94 -10.48 -6.76
N TYR A 98 14.39 -10.30 -5.56
CA TYR A 98 15.16 -9.97 -4.37
C TYR A 98 15.12 -11.04 -3.30
N ILE A 99 14.33 -12.09 -3.49
CA ILE A 99 14.10 -13.13 -2.49
C ILE A 99 14.26 -14.50 -3.14
N ASP A 100 15.00 -15.40 -2.48
CA ASP A 100 15.21 -16.78 -2.96
C ASP A 100 14.08 -17.73 -2.57
N LYS A 101 13.06 -17.22 -1.91
CA LYS A 101 11.95 -18.03 -1.42
C LYS A 101 10.72 -17.92 -2.31
N THR A 102 9.88 -18.94 -2.28
CA THR A 102 8.61 -18.91 -2.98
C THR A 102 7.68 -17.90 -2.34
N LEU A 103 7.05 -17.07 -3.16
CA LEU A 103 6.12 -16.06 -2.71
C LEU A 103 4.69 -16.51 -2.98
N PHE A 104 3.82 -16.24 -2.02
CA PHE A 104 2.40 -16.52 -2.13
C PHE A 104 1.58 -15.26 -1.90
N ILE A 105 0.44 -15.18 -2.57
CA ILE A 105 -0.51 -14.09 -2.38
C ILE A 105 -1.64 -14.61 -1.51
N LYS A 106 -1.89 -13.92 -0.39
CA LYS A 106 -2.97 -14.27 0.50
C LYS A 106 -4.21 -13.46 0.11
N TRP A 107 -5.09 -14.08 -0.66
CA TRP A 107 -6.25 -13.40 -1.21
C TRP A 107 -7.39 -13.23 -0.21
N VAL A 108 -7.66 -14.27 0.54
CA VAL A 108 -8.79 -14.30 1.47
C VAL A 108 -8.32 -14.82 2.82
N ASN A 109 -8.76 -14.15 3.86
CA ASN A 109 -8.34 -14.50 5.22
C ASN A 109 -9.47 -15.08 6.01
#